data_dcbaae8528e8c403b73d6da81e88571d
#
_entry.id   dcbaae8528e8c403b73d6da81e88571d
#
_cell.length_a   1.000
_cell.length_b   1.000
_cell.length_c   1.000
_cell.angle_alpha   90.00
_cell.angle_beta   90.00
_cell.angle_gamma   90.00
#
_symmetry.space_group_name_H-M   'P 1'
#
loop_
_entity.id
_entity.type
_entity.pdbx_description
1 polymer ?
#
loop_
_entity_poly.entity_id
_entity_poly.type
_entity_poly.pdbx_seq_one_letter_code
_entity_poly.pdbx_strand_id
1 'polypeptide(L)'
;FLSAQKISFNYKSTHRDTRQGIYSSQKVFPYEFAWLIGFMVNSFVRPVDIKLIQHKHVEIVRGKHIYLRLSLPETKKHKIQIVTLRPAVRIYEKLFEHMLNRNAASPDDFLFLPEIKDREAASYLITKHFRKILIDLNLRKGALGQNRSLYSLRHTAITFRLLYGKGIDLLTLAKNARTSVEMIERFYASELTPEMNIDLLQSRRSI
;
A
#
# COMPACT_ATOMS: atom_id res chain seq x y z
N PHE A 1 -11.50 3.63 3.89
CA PHE A 1 -11.56 2.35 3.15
C PHE A 1 -12.95 2.12 2.55
N LEU A 2 -14.02 2.16 3.37
CA LEU A 2 -15.41 2.04 2.92
C LEU A 2 -15.82 3.12 1.90
N SER A 3 -15.29 4.35 2.04
CA SER A 3 -15.52 5.44 1.10
C SER A 3 -14.92 5.15 -0.28
N ALA A 4 -13.71 4.59 -0.34
CA ALA A 4 -13.07 4.20 -1.60
C ALA A 4 -13.82 3.06 -2.30
N GLN A 5 -14.38 2.10 -1.54
CA GLN A 5 -15.24 1.04 -2.07
C GLN A 5 -16.55 1.59 -2.67
N LYS A 6 -17.21 2.54 -1.96
CA LYS A 6 -18.43 3.19 -2.49
C LYS A 6 -18.14 3.96 -3.78
N ILE A 7 -17.00 4.68 -3.85
CA ILE A 7 -16.60 5.40 -5.05
C ILE A 7 -16.30 4.44 -6.19
N SER A 8 -15.57 3.33 -5.94
CA SER A 8 -15.27 2.35 -6.98
C SER A 8 -16.53 1.69 -7.55
N PHE A 9 -17.59 1.55 -6.74
CA PHE A 9 -18.85 0.95 -7.16
C PHE A 9 -19.75 1.92 -7.95
N ASN A 10 -19.77 3.22 -7.61
CA ASN A 10 -20.70 4.20 -8.16
C ASN A 10 -20.06 5.15 -9.19
N TYR A 11 -18.75 5.05 -9.43
CA TYR A 11 -18.06 5.98 -10.31
C TYR A 11 -18.36 5.72 -11.79
N LYS A 12 -19.01 6.68 -12.44
CA LYS A 12 -19.18 6.73 -13.92
C LYS A 12 -18.26 7.82 -14.47
N SER A 13 -17.25 7.46 -15.25
CA SER A 13 -16.37 8.41 -15.92
C SER A 13 -17.09 9.09 -17.09
N THR A 14 -17.07 10.43 -17.12
CA THR A 14 -17.67 11.25 -18.20
C THR A 14 -16.67 11.69 -19.27
N HIS A 15 -15.38 11.34 -19.16
CA HIS A 15 -14.35 11.80 -20.10
C HIS A 15 -13.78 10.68 -20.98
N ARG A 16 -13.85 10.87 -22.28
CA ARG A 16 -13.14 10.11 -23.31
C ARG A 16 -11.69 10.60 -23.38
N ASP A 17 -10.75 9.75 -23.07
CA ASP A 17 -9.34 9.95 -23.39
C ASP A 17 -8.99 9.06 -24.59
N THR A 18 -8.81 9.67 -25.76
CA THR A 18 -8.72 8.99 -27.05
C THR A 18 -7.37 8.36 -27.35
N ARG A 19 -6.40 8.40 -26.44
CA ARG A 19 -5.02 7.91 -26.68
C ARG A 19 -4.75 6.46 -26.23
N GLN A 20 -5.69 5.79 -25.57
CA GLN A 20 -5.52 4.40 -25.13
C GLN A 20 -6.83 3.63 -25.26
N GLY A 21 -7.06 3.05 -26.43
CA GLY A 21 -8.33 2.45 -26.86
C GLY A 21 -8.85 1.24 -26.07
N ILE A 22 -8.11 0.71 -25.09
CA ILE A 22 -8.50 -0.50 -24.35
C ILE A 22 -9.19 -0.17 -23.02
N TYR A 23 -8.90 0.96 -22.40
CA TYR A 23 -9.44 1.32 -21.07
C TYR A 23 -10.39 2.52 -21.06
N SER A 24 -10.65 3.14 -22.20
CA SER A 24 -11.57 4.28 -22.31
C SER A 24 -13.04 3.92 -22.11
N SER A 25 -13.39 2.63 -22.22
CA SER A 25 -14.76 2.13 -22.08
C SER A 25 -15.14 1.68 -20.66
N GLN A 26 -14.19 1.48 -19.76
CA GLN A 26 -14.49 1.15 -18.35
C GLN A 26 -14.93 2.40 -17.58
N LYS A 27 -16.23 2.63 -17.57
CA LYS A 27 -16.90 3.70 -16.83
C LYS A 27 -16.87 3.50 -15.29
N VAL A 28 -16.28 2.41 -14.81
CA VAL A 28 -16.30 2.00 -13.41
C VAL A 28 -14.86 1.84 -12.90
N PHE A 29 -14.59 2.37 -11.73
CA PHE A 29 -13.34 2.13 -11.01
C PHE A 29 -13.17 0.62 -10.82
N PRO A 30 -11.99 0.05 -11.14
CA PRO A 30 -11.73 -1.35 -10.83
C PRO A 30 -11.94 -1.61 -9.33
N TYR A 31 -12.71 -2.63 -8.99
CA TYR A 31 -13.01 -2.97 -7.60
C TYR A 31 -11.73 -3.24 -6.79
N GLU A 32 -10.71 -3.74 -7.47
CA GLU A 32 -9.38 -4.00 -6.91
C GLU A 32 -8.70 -2.75 -6.32
N PHE A 33 -9.16 -1.56 -6.71
CA PHE A 33 -8.53 -0.32 -6.26
C PHE A 33 -8.66 -0.08 -4.75
N ALA A 34 -9.79 -0.49 -4.16
CA ALA A 34 -9.97 -0.45 -2.72
C ALA A 34 -9.00 -1.41 -2.01
N TRP A 35 -8.78 -2.59 -2.59
CA TRP A 35 -7.80 -3.54 -2.07
C TRP A 35 -6.37 -3.05 -2.23
N LEU A 36 -6.03 -2.39 -3.35
CA LEU A 36 -4.72 -1.77 -3.57
C LEU A 36 -4.41 -0.74 -2.48
N ILE A 37 -5.34 0.17 -2.19
CA ILE A 37 -5.17 1.17 -1.12
C ILE A 37 -4.95 0.49 0.23
N GLY A 38 -5.83 -0.45 0.58
CA GLY A 38 -5.72 -1.19 1.84
C GLY A 38 -4.44 -2.02 1.93
N PHE A 39 -4.01 -2.64 0.82
CA PHE A 39 -2.76 -3.39 0.75
C PHE A 39 -1.56 -2.48 1.01
N MET A 40 -1.47 -1.33 0.35
CA MET A 40 -0.36 -0.39 0.54
C MET A 40 -0.26 0.13 1.98
N VAL A 41 -1.38 0.48 2.61
CA VAL A 41 -1.40 0.96 4.00
C VAL A 41 -0.97 -0.11 5.00
N ASN A 42 -1.15 -1.39 4.66
CA ASN A 42 -0.83 -2.50 5.57
C ASN A 42 0.43 -3.30 5.21
N SER A 43 1.15 -2.93 4.14
CA SER A 43 2.30 -3.70 3.64
C SER A 43 3.61 -2.92 3.53
N PHE A 44 3.63 -1.63 3.81
CA PHE A 44 4.81 -0.76 3.69
C PHE A 44 5.43 -0.68 2.29
N VAL A 45 4.80 -1.23 1.27
CA VAL A 45 5.32 -1.26 -0.10
C VAL A 45 5.39 0.14 -0.71
N ARG A 46 6.35 0.35 -1.60
CA ARG A 46 6.45 1.59 -2.38
C ARG A 46 5.53 1.53 -3.60
N PRO A 47 5.11 2.67 -4.16
CA PRO A 47 4.36 2.69 -5.42
C PRO A 47 5.04 1.93 -6.56
N VAL A 48 6.38 1.95 -6.63
CA VAL A 48 7.14 1.20 -7.63
C VAL A 48 7.04 -0.32 -7.44
N ASP A 49 6.91 -0.79 -6.21
CA ASP A 49 6.74 -2.22 -5.93
C ASP A 49 5.36 -2.71 -6.38
N ILE A 50 4.32 -1.86 -6.28
CA ILE A 50 2.94 -2.21 -6.65
C ILE A 50 2.80 -2.56 -8.13
N LYS A 51 3.52 -1.90 -9.02
CA LYS A 51 3.44 -2.21 -10.46
C LYS A 51 4.09 -3.56 -10.82
N LEU A 52 5.00 -4.07 -9.98
CA LEU A 52 5.82 -5.25 -10.27
C LEU A 52 5.46 -6.48 -9.43
N ILE A 53 4.67 -6.32 -8.37
CA ILE A 53 4.34 -7.43 -7.48
C ILE A 53 3.44 -8.45 -8.18
N GLN A 54 3.84 -9.73 -8.10
CA GLN A 54 3.15 -10.89 -8.64
C GLN A 54 2.74 -11.84 -7.51
N HIS A 55 1.84 -12.79 -7.77
CA HIS A 55 1.40 -13.75 -6.76
C HIS A 55 2.55 -14.58 -6.18
N LYS A 56 3.55 -14.96 -6.98
CA LYS A 56 4.77 -15.66 -6.50
C LYS A 56 5.60 -14.88 -5.48
N HIS A 57 5.42 -13.58 -5.38
CA HIS A 57 6.14 -12.74 -4.42
C HIS A 57 5.45 -12.67 -3.06
N VAL A 58 4.28 -13.31 -2.89
CA VAL A 58 3.45 -13.23 -1.71
C VAL A 58 3.31 -14.60 -1.07
N GLU A 59 3.78 -14.74 0.16
CA GLU A 59 3.61 -15.93 0.99
C GLU A 59 2.72 -15.58 2.19
N ILE A 60 1.68 -16.38 2.44
CA ILE A 60 0.86 -16.26 3.66
C ILE A 60 1.51 -17.10 4.74
N VAL A 61 2.06 -16.44 5.76
CA VAL A 61 2.62 -17.11 6.94
C VAL A 61 1.54 -17.22 8.01
N ARG A 62 1.29 -18.46 8.46
CA ARG A 62 0.31 -18.78 9.52
C ARG A 62 1.02 -19.47 10.66
N GLY A 63 0.86 -18.93 11.88
CA GLY A 63 1.47 -19.44 13.09
C GLY A 63 1.03 -18.59 14.27
N LYS A 64 1.93 -18.37 15.26
CA LYS A 64 1.68 -17.43 16.36
C LYS A 64 1.24 -16.04 15.88
N HIS A 65 1.80 -15.61 14.75
CA HIS A 65 1.40 -14.39 14.05
C HIS A 65 0.97 -14.75 12.63
N ILE A 66 0.01 -14.01 12.09
CA ILE A 66 -0.49 -14.18 10.73
C ILE A 66 -0.16 -12.91 9.95
N TYR A 67 0.59 -13.05 8.84
CA TYR A 67 1.06 -11.95 8.01
C TYR A 67 1.39 -12.42 6.59
N LEU A 68 1.55 -11.49 5.66
CA LEU A 68 2.18 -11.78 4.39
C LEU A 68 3.67 -11.52 4.48
N ARG A 69 4.46 -12.45 3.95
CA ARG A 69 5.86 -12.26 3.65
C ARG A 69 6.00 -11.89 2.18
N LEU A 70 6.55 -10.72 1.89
CA LEU A 70 6.67 -10.21 0.52
C LEU A 70 8.13 -10.26 0.08
N SER A 71 8.41 -11.10 -0.94
CA SER A 71 9.71 -11.20 -1.60
C SER A 71 9.69 -10.40 -2.89
N LEU A 72 9.71 -9.06 -2.77
CA LEU A 72 9.50 -8.17 -3.91
C LEU A 72 10.64 -8.27 -4.94
N PRO A 73 10.30 -8.21 -6.25
CA PRO A 73 11.32 -8.07 -7.28
C PRO A 73 12.03 -6.75 -7.02
N GLU A 74 13.21 -6.85 -6.90
CA GLU A 74 14.27 -6.10 -6.51
C GLU A 74 14.38 -4.64 -6.84
N THR A 75 14.78 -3.87 -5.89
CA THR A 75 15.84 -2.89 -6.08
C THR A 75 17.13 -3.52 -5.53
N LYS A 76 18.20 -3.62 -6.32
CA LYS A 76 19.46 -4.34 -6.05
C LYS A 76 20.12 -4.13 -4.67
N LYS A 77 19.61 -3.21 -3.86
CA LYS A 77 20.13 -2.83 -2.54
C LYS A 77 19.41 -3.46 -1.35
N HIS A 78 18.24 -4.06 -1.51
CA HIS A 78 17.43 -4.55 -0.38
C HIS A 78 16.97 -5.98 -0.61
N LYS A 79 17.72 -6.96 -0.12
CA LYS A 79 17.34 -8.39 -0.11
C LYS A 79 16.32 -8.76 0.97
N ILE A 80 15.95 -7.81 1.84
CA ILE A 80 15.08 -8.07 2.98
C ILE A 80 13.63 -8.18 2.53
N GLN A 81 12.96 -9.25 2.94
CA GLN A 81 11.54 -9.45 2.76
C GLN A 81 10.74 -8.49 3.66
N ILE A 82 9.57 -8.06 3.20
CA ILE A 82 8.67 -7.24 3.99
C ILE A 82 7.70 -8.15 4.75
N VAL A 83 7.53 -7.90 6.03
CA VAL A 83 6.47 -8.46 6.87
C VAL A 83 5.32 -7.46 6.93
N THR A 84 4.11 -7.90 6.56
CA THR A 84 2.94 -7.03 6.55
C THR A 84 2.21 -7.03 7.88
N LEU A 85 1.29 -6.09 8.05
CA LEU A 85 0.29 -6.15 9.11
C LEU A 85 -0.77 -7.22 8.77
N ARG A 86 -1.40 -7.78 9.81
CA ARG A 86 -2.43 -8.80 9.68
C ARG A 86 -3.59 -8.44 8.71
N PRO A 87 -4.10 -7.18 8.63
CA PRO A 87 -5.16 -6.85 7.68
C PRO A 87 -4.77 -7.06 6.22
N ALA A 88 -3.48 -6.99 5.86
CA ALA A 88 -3.03 -7.26 4.49
C ALA A 88 -3.35 -8.68 4.04
N VAL A 89 -3.37 -9.66 4.96
CA VAL A 89 -3.69 -11.06 4.65
C VAL A 89 -5.11 -11.17 4.11
N ARG A 90 -6.09 -10.62 4.85
CA ARG A 90 -7.50 -10.65 4.42
C ARG A 90 -7.73 -9.91 3.11
N ILE A 91 -6.98 -8.83 2.88
CA ILE A 91 -7.05 -8.06 1.64
C ILE A 91 -6.52 -8.91 0.48
N TYR A 92 -5.38 -9.56 0.67
CA TYR A 92 -4.79 -10.43 -0.34
C TYR A 92 -5.67 -11.65 -0.65
N GLU A 93 -6.23 -12.30 0.37
CA GLU A 93 -7.14 -13.45 0.18
C GLU A 93 -8.35 -13.05 -0.69
N LYS A 94 -9.00 -11.91 -0.41
CA LYS A 94 -10.11 -11.41 -1.24
C LYS A 94 -9.68 -11.03 -2.66
N LEU A 95 -8.50 -10.42 -2.80
CA LEU A 95 -7.94 -10.12 -4.10
C LEU A 95 -7.65 -11.40 -4.89
N PHE A 96 -7.05 -12.39 -4.25
CA PHE A 96 -6.71 -13.66 -4.85
C PHE A 96 -7.95 -14.43 -5.32
N GLU A 97 -9.00 -14.51 -4.47
CA GLU A 97 -10.28 -15.10 -4.82
C GLU A 97 -10.92 -14.39 -6.03
N HIS A 98 -10.89 -13.06 -6.06
CA HIS A 98 -11.38 -12.28 -7.19
C HIS A 98 -10.58 -12.57 -8.48
N MET A 99 -9.25 -12.70 -8.37
CA MET A 99 -8.37 -13.00 -9.51
C MET A 99 -8.55 -14.44 -10.00
N LEU A 100 -8.81 -15.42 -9.11
CA LEU A 100 -9.15 -16.79 -9.50
C LEU A 100 -10.37 -16.82 -10.44
N ASN A 101 -11.43 -16.08 -10.10
CA ASN A 101 -12.64 -16.00 -10.92
C ASN A 101 -12.42 -15.32 -12.29
N ARG A 102 -11.27 -14.68 -12.49
CA ARG A 102 -10.87 -14.02 -13.74
C ARG A 102 -9.75 -14.77 -14.49
N ASN A 103 -9.34 -15.94 -14.03
CA ASN A 103 -8.18 -16.69 -14.53
C ASN A 103 -6.88 -15.86 -14.52
N ALA A 104 -6.68 -15.04 -13.50
CA ALA A 104 -5.55 -14.13 -13.34
C ALA A 104 -4.87 -14.30 -11.97
N ALA A 105 -4.79 -15.54 -11.46
CA ALA A 105 -4.19 -15.91 -10.18
C ALA A 105 -3.00 -16.85 -10.31
N SER A 106 -2.42 -16.97 -11.50
CA SER A 106 -1.17 -17.70 -11.71
C SER A 106 -0.03 -17.06 -10.90
N PRO A 107 1.00 -17.82 -10.51
CA PRO A 107 2.15 -17.28 -9.78
C PRO A 107 2.80 -16.08 -10.47
N ASP A 108 2.81 -16.04 -11.80
CA ASP A 108 3.40 -14.98 -12.62
C ASP A 108 2.43 -13.81 -12.93
N ASP A 109 1.17 -13.93 -12.55
CA ASP A 109 0.22 -12.84 -12.73
C ASP A 109 0.48 -11.70 -11.73
N PHE A 110 0.28 -10.46 -12.19
CA PHE A 110 0.42 -9.29 -11.34
C PHE A 110 -0.78 -9.15 -10.39
N LEU A 111 -0.53 -8.74 -9.15
CA LEU A 111 -1.60 -8.55 -8.16
C LEU A 111 -2.62 -7.51 -8.58
N PHE A 112 -2.18 -6.49 -9.31
CA PHE A 112 -3.02 -5.37 -9.70
C PHE A 112 -2.91 -5.11 -11.19
N LEU A 113 -4.06 -5.00 -11.86
CA LEU A 113 -4.20 -4.83 -13.31
C LEU A 113 -3.40 -5.90 -14.09
N PRO A 114 -3.65 -7.20 -13.87
CA PRO A 114 -2.88 -8.29 -14.49
C PRO A 114 -2.99 -8.29 -16.02
N GLU A 115 -4.08 -7.78 -16.57
CA GLU A 115 -4.34 -7.68 -18.00
C GLU A 115 -3.43 -6.66 -18.71
N ILE A 116 -2.84 -5.71 -17.98
CA ILE A 116 -1.95 -4.70 -18.56
C ILE A 116 -0.50 -5.18 -18.45
N LYS A 117 0.03 -5.71 -19.55
CA LYS A 117 1.42 -6.20 -19.59
C LYS A 117 2.44 -5.06 -19.48
N ASP A 118 2.17 -3.90 -20.09
CA ASP A 118 2.97 -2.70 -19.89
C ASP A 118 2.80 -2.15 -18.47
N ARG A 119 3.82 -2.37 -17.64
CA ARG A 119 3.77 -2.00 -16.21
C ARG A 119 3.92 -0.50 -15.96
N GLU A 120 4.46 0.25 -16.92
CA GLU A 120 4.45 1.72 -16.84
C GLU A 120 3.05 2.26 -17.11
N ALA A 121 2.34 1.72 -18.11
CA ALA A 121 0.94 2.04 -18.35
C ALA A 121 0.05 1.67 -17.15
N ALA A 122 0.27 0.50 -16.53
CA ALA A 122 -0.43 0.11 -15.31
C ALA A 122 -0.16 1.09 -14.16
N SER A 123 1.09 1.48 -13.95
CA SER A 123 1.50 2.46 -12.93
C SER A 123 0.86 3.83 -13.15
N TYR A 124 0.82 4.29 -14.41
CA TYR A 124 0.16 5.52 -14.78
C TYR A 124 -1.34 5.48 -14.44
N LEU A 125 -2.04 4.41 -14.81
CA LEU A 125 -3.46 4.23 -14.51
C LEU A 125 -3.72 4.20 -13.01
N ILE A 126 -2.94 3.44 -12.23
CA ILE A 126 -3.03 3.40 -10.78
C ILE A 126 -2.91 4.82 -10.20
N THR A 127 -1.92 5.58 -10.65
CA THR A 127 -1.69 6.96 -10.18
C THR A 127 -2.83 7.89 -10.57
N LYS A 128 -3.32 7.81 -11.81
CA LYS A 128 -4.44 8.60 -12.33
C LYS A 128 -5.71 8.35 -11.52
N HIS A 129 -6.04 7.08 -11.29
CA HIS A 129 -7.23 6.69 -10.52
C HIS A 129 -7.13 7.12 -9.06
N PHE A 130 -5.98 6.92 -8.41
CA PHE A 130 -5.78 7.37 -7.04
C PHE A 130 -5.91 8.89 -6.90
N ARG A 131 -5.32 9.64 -7.82
CA ARG A 131 -5.48 11.10 -7.88
C ARG A 131 -6.95 11.50 -7.99
N LYS A 132 -7.73 10.81 -8.80
CA LYS A 132 -9.17 11.08 -8.96
C LYS A 132 -9.92 10.83 -7.66
N ILE A 133 -9.67 9.70 -6.98
CA ILE A 133 -10.24 9.41 -5.64
C ILE A 133 -9.93 10.52 -4.65
N LEU A 134 -8.68 10.99 -4.62
CA LEU A 134 -8.28 12.06 -3.71
C LEU A 134 -9.00 13.37 -3.99
N ILE A 135 -9.26 13.69 -5.27
CA ILE A 135 -10.01 14.88 -5.66
C ILE A 135 -11.48 14.73 -5.25
N ASP A 136 -12.12 13.61 -5.58
CA ASP A 136 -13.53 13.37 -5.30
C ASP A 136 -13.85 13.34 -3.79
N LEU A 137 -12.85 12.98 -2.98
CA LEU A 137 -12.95 12.98 -1.51
C LEU A 137 -12.46 14.28 -0.85
N ASN A 138 -12.05 15.30 -1.63
CA ASN A 138 -11.40 16.50 -1.11
C ASN A 138 -10.15 16.24 -0.28
N LEU A 139 -9.43 15.15 -0.60
CA LEU A 139 -8.21 14.73 0.09
C LEU A 139 -6.93 14.99 -0.72
N ARG A 140 -7.02 15.68 -1.87
CA ARG A 140 -5.87 15.91 -2.75
C ARG A 140 -4.77 16.76 -2.10
N LYS A 141 -5.16 17.72 -1.27
CA LYS A 141 -4.24 18.58 -0.52
C LYS A 141 -4.05 18.09 0.91
N GLY A 142 -2.82 18.13 1.38
CA GLY A 142 -2.51 17.95 2.80
C GLY A 142 -2.73 19.25 3.59
N ALA A 143 -2.57 19.19 4.90
CA ALA A 143 -2.76 20.35 5.79
C ALA A 143 -1.83 21.52 5.43
N LEU A 144 -0.61 21.23 4.96
CA LEU A 144 0.38 22.23 4.54
C LEU A 144 0.32 22.55 3.03
N GLY A 145 -0.79 22.22 2.35
CA GLY A 145 -0.99 22.49 0.94
C GLY A 145 -0.28 21.53 -0.05
N GLN A 146 0.56 20.60 0.43
CA GLN A 146 1.24 19.62 -0.40
C GLN A 146 0.26 18.66 -1.06
N ASN A 147 0.60 18.17 -2.26
CA ASN A 147 -0.24 17.20 -2.96
C ASN A 147 -0.02 15.78 -2.40
N ARG A 148 -1.08 15.12 -2.00
CA ARG A 148 -1.04 13.68 -1.70
C ARG A 148 -0.93 12.86 -2.97
N SER A 149 -0.22 11.73 -2.88
CA SER A 149 0.02 10.76 -3.95
C SER A 149 -0.05 9.33 -3.39
N LEU A 150 0.15 8.31 -4.22
CA LEU A 150 0.29 6.92 -3.74
C LEU A 150 1.35 6.77 -2.66
N TYR A 151 2.39 7.59 -2.69
CA TYR A 151 3.44 7.58 -1.68
C TYR A 151 2.90 7.95 -0.29
N SER A 152 1.84 8.76 -0.23
CA SER A 152 1.18 9.12 1.02
C SER A 152 0.58 7.91 1.75
N LEU A 153 0.18 6.85 1.03
CA LEU A 153 -0.29 5.60 1.65
C LEU A 153 0.84 4.90 2.42
N ARG A 154 2.05 4.90 1.87
CA ARG A 154 3.23 4.39 2.56
C ARG A 154 3.61 5.27 3.75
N HIS A 155 3.53 6.60 3.61
CA HIS A 155 3.73 7.50 4.75
C HIS A 155 2.75 7.15 5.87
N THR A 156 1.46 7.01 5.57
CA THR A 156 0.44 6.59 6.53
C THR A 156 0.80 5.26 7.20
N ALA A 157 1.26 4.26 6.44
CA ALA A 157 1.65 2.96 7.00
C ALA A 157 2.78 3.08 8.04
N ILE A 158 3.81 3.87 7.74
CA ILE A 158 4.96 4.08 8.63
C ILE A 158 4.55 4.92 9.85
N THR A 159 3.87 6.05 9.63
CA THR A 159 3.41 6.92 10.73
C THR A 159 2.52 6.17 11.71
N PHE A 160 1.56 5.37 11.24
CA PHE A 160 0.71 4.59 12.12
C PHE A 160 1.48 3.54 12.92
N ARG A 161 2.57 3.00 12.39
CA ARG A 161 3.43 2.09 13.16
C ARG A 161 4.21 2.82 14.24
N LEU A 162 4.68 4.02 13.97
CA LEU A 162 5.35 4.85 14.96
C LEU A 162 4.39 5.26 16.09
N LEU A 163 3.19 5.72 15.74
CA LEU A 163 2.20 6.22 16.70
C LEU A 163 1.53 5.09 17.51
N TYR A 164 1.22 3.95 16.88
CA TYR A 164 0.40 2.90 17.48
C TYR A 164 1.11 1.54 17.58
N GLY A 165 2.39 1.49 17.30
CA GLY A 165 3.17 0.25 17.23
C GLY A 165 3.73 -0.26 18.56
N LYS A 166 3.31 0.25 19.71
CA LYS A 166 3.75 -0.18 21.03
C LYS A 166 5.28 -0.21 21.18
N GLY A 167 5.94 0.88 20.77
CA GLY A 167 7.38 1.02 20.93
C GLY A 167 8.21 0.19 19.95
N ILE A 168 7.74 0.00 18.72
CA ILE A 168 8.57 -0.58 17.68
C ILE A 168 9.86 0.24 17.51
N ASP A 169 11.01 -0.42 17.53
CA ASP A 169 12.27 0.28 17.31
C ASP A 169 12.42 0.73 15.85
N LEU A 170 13.09 1.88 15.66
CA LEU A 170 13.23 2.52 14.36
C LEU A 170 14.03 1.67 13.37
N LEU A 171 15.02 0.89 13.86
CA LEU A 171 15.83 0.04 13.00
C LEU A 171 15.02 -1.12 12.42
N THR A 172 14.18 -1.76 13.23
CA THR A 172 13.26 -2.82 12.79
C THR A 172 12.27 -2.27 11.77
N LEU A 173 11.67 -1.10 12.05
CA LEU A 173 10.73 -0.47 11.14
C LEU A 173 11.42 -0.05 9.82
N ALA A 174 12.62 0.53 9.89
CA ALA A 174 13.40 0.94 8.72
C ALA A 174 13.74 -0.25 7.83
N LYS A 175 14.24 -1.34 8.42
CA LYS A 175 14.53 -2.60 7.70
C LYS A 175 13.28 -3.13 7.02
N ASN A 176 12.18 -3.27 7.76
CA ASN A 176 10.92 -3.79 7.22
C ASN A 176 10.35 -2.90 6.11
N ALA A 177 10.42 -1.59 6.28
CA ALA A 177 9.98 -0.64 5.26
C ALA A 177 11.01 -0.44 4.13
N ARG A 178 12.17 -1.13 4.14
CA ARG A 178 13.23 -1.01 3.13
C ARG A 178 13.67 0.47 2.94
N THR A 179 13.98 1.13 4.05
CA THR A 179 14.45 2.51 4.13
C THR A 179 15.55 2.62 5.19
N SER A 180 16.09 3.82 5.44
CA SER A 180 17.01 4.06 6.52
C SER A 180 16.31 4.66 7.75
N VAL A 181 16.93 4.53 8.92
CA VAL A 181 16.48 5.18 10.15
C VAL A 181 16.46 6.70 9.97
N GLU A 182 17.51 7.27 9.38
CA GLU A 182 17.60 8.70 9.06
C GLU A 182 16.38 9.19 8.24
N MET A 183 15.93 8.40 7.24
CA MET A 183 14.75 8.75 6.46
C MET A 183 13.46 8.69 7.28
N ILE A 184 13.37 7.77 8.24
CA ILE A 184 12.23 7.74 9.15
C ILE A 184 12.27 8.96 10.07
N GLU A 185 13.40 9.25 10.67
CA GLU A 185 13.57 10.44 11.54
C GLU A 185 13.24 11.73 10.80
N ARG A 186 13.82 11.91 9.61
CA ARG A 186 13.62 13.13 8.82
C ARG A 186 12.18 13.41 8.41
N PHE A 187 11.41 12.37 8.08
CA PHE A 187 10.07 12.52 7.51
C PHE A 187 8.94 12.22 8.48
N TYR A 188 9.23 11.59 9.63
CA TYR A 188 8.18 11.10 10.53
C TYR A 188 8.43 11.48 12.00
N ALA A 189 9.65 11.83 12.39
CA ALA A 189 9.97 12.12 13.78
C ALA A 189 9.28 13.40 14.29
N SER A 190 8.98 14.36 13.42
CA SER A 190 8.25 15.56 13.78
C SER A 190 6.82 15.31 14.31
N GLU A 191 6.28 14.14 14.01
CA GLU A 191 4.95 13.71 14.48
C GLU A 191 5.02 12.97 15.85
N LEU A 192 6.23 12.71 16.36
CA LEU A 192 6.45 11.97 17.61
C LEU A 192 6.81 12.95 18.72
N THR A 193 6.03 12.92 19.81
CA THR A 193 6.42 13.60 21.05
C THR A 193 6.84 12.59 22.11
N PRO A 194 7.73 12.95 23.06
CA PRO A 194 8.11 12.06 24.17
C PRO A 194 6.91 11.54 24.95
N GLU A 195 5.86 12.34 25.11
CA GLU A 195 4.65 12.00 25.85
C GLU A 195 3.87 10.84 25.20
N MET A 196 3.96 10.65 23.89
CA MET A 196 3.32 9.53 23.18
C MET A 196 3.90 8.17 23.61
N ASN A 197 5.11 8.16 24.17
CA ASN A 197 5.82 6.97 24.62
C ASN A 197 6.15 7.01 26.12
N ILE A 198 5.40 7.77 26.93
CA ILE A 198 5.70 7.97 28.34
C ILE A 198 5.77 6.66 29.12
N ASP A 199 4.88 5.71 28.83
CA ASP A 199 4.89 4.39 29.47
C ASP A 199 6.18 3.61 29.20
N LEU A 200 6.74 3.75 28.00
CA LEU A 200 8.03 3.14 27.64
C LEU A 200 9.20 3.84 28.31
N LEU A 201 9.17 5.18 28.37
CA LEU A 201 10.21 5.98 29.04
C LEU A 201 10.24 5.71 30.54
N GLN A 202 9.09 5.45 31.16
CA GLN A 202 8.96 5.17 32.58
C GLN A 202 8.99 3.68 32.92
N SER A 203 9.04 2.78 31.91
CA SER A 203 9.09 1.34 32.13
C SER A 203 10.36 0.95 32.87
N ARG A 204 10.21 0.27 34.00
CA ARG A 204 11.35 -0.35 34.73
C ARG A 204 11.67 -1.67 34.05
N ARG A 205 12.97 -1.97 33.90
CA ARG A 205 13.39 -3.35 33.56
C ARG A 205 12.87 -4.28 34.64
N SER A 206 12.04 -5.26 34.26
CA SER A 206 11.77 -6.39 35.12
C SER A 206 13.10 -7.12 35.31
N ILE A 207 13.64 -7.11 36.54
CA ILE A 207 14.83 -7.85 36.96
C ILE A 207 14.43 -9.32 37.07
#